data_f52790d34acab86841043fe872352f1a
#
_entry.id   f52790d34acab86841043fe872352f1a
#
_cell.length_a   1.000
_cell.length_b   1.000
_cell.length_c   1.000
_cell.angle_alpha   90.00
_cell.angle_beta   90.00
_cell.angle_gamma   90.00
#
_symmetry.space_group_name_H-M   'P 1'
#
loop_
_entity.id
_entity.type
_entity.pdbx_description
1 polymer ?
#
loop_
_entity_poly.entity_id
_entity_poly.type
_entity_poly.pdbx_seq_one_letter_code
_entity_poly.pdbx_strand_id
1 'polypeptide(L)'
;WKDNADLLNGTAKTIYTDMCKVWASIGEDVNADLVNTLFDDTYVQNISGDFSSTEVSNTETVKVTEDNKQTIAETEALLGGSASVTFVKNTAKFSDSVSASAELNKFIDIAKVLDGAIIEIAGNTDPNPNSDPLDEYNKKLSLQRAETVKNYFIMNGIPADRIVVVGNGSSNPIVENDTEEHRAMNRRTDVSFKIIE
;
A
#
# COMPACT_ATOMS: atom_id res chain seq x y z
N TRP A 1 -3.03 19.69 18.36
CA TRP A 1 -2.62 18.77 19.45
C TRP A 1 -3.66 18.74 20.56
N LYS A 2 -4.14 19.89 21.01
CA LYS A 2 -5.06 20.03 22.14
C LYS A 2 -6.46 19.48 21.88
N ASP A 3 -6.87 19.49 20.61
CA ASP A 3 -8.22 19.08 20.18
C ASP A 3 -8.26 17.64 19.66
N ASN A 4 -7.14 16.92 19.75
CA ASN A 4 -7.08 15.56 19.28
C ASN A 4 -7.49 14.58 20.39
N ALA A 5 -8.76 14.20 20.39
CA ALA A 5 -9.32 13.22 21.32
C ALA A 5 -8.53 11.91 21.34
N ASP A 6 -7.92 11.54 20.24
CA ASP A 6 -7.14 10.32 20.09
C ASP A 6 -5.83 10.34 20.90
N LEU A 7 -5.23 11.52 21.09
CA LEU A 7 -4.09 11.68 21.99
C LEU A 7 -4.49 11.53 23.45
N LEU A 8 -5.68 12.04 23.79
CA LEU A 8 -6.19 12.05 25.17
C LEU A 8 -6.69 10.67 25.64
N ASN A 9 -7.24 9.87 24.73
CA ASN A 9 -7.83 8.58 25.03
C ASN A 9 -6.86 7.39 24.81
N GLY A 10 -5.61 7.66 24.43
CA GLY A 10 -4.58 6.64 24.17
C GLY A 10 -4.61 6.05 22.75
N THR A 11 -5.48 6.51 21.86
CA THR A 11 -5.55 6.02 20.48
C THR A 11 -4.24 6.26 19.73
N ALA A 12 -3.61 7.42 19.89
CA ALA A 12 -2.31 7.72 19.26
C ALA A 12 -1.23 6.71 19.66
N LYS A 13 -1.22 6.28 20.92
CA LYS A 13 -0.32 5.24 21.43
C LYS A 13 -0.59 3.89 20.76
N THR A 14 -1.86 3.55 20.61
CA THR A 14 -2.29 2.32 19.93
C THR A 14 -1.87 2.36 18.46
N ILE A 15 -2.13 3.47 17.76
CA ILE A 15 -1.74 3.67 16.35
C ILE A 15 -0.22 3.49 16.19
N TYR A 16 0.59 4.12 17.03
CA TYR A 16 2.04 3.96 16.98
C TYR A 16 2.46 2.50 17.17
N THR A 17 1.86 1.81 18.14
CA THR A 17 2.16 0.40 18.38
C THR A 17 1.79 -0.48 17.19
N ASP A 18 0.67 -0.20 16.54
CA ASP A 18 0.23 -0.94 15.36
C ASP A 18 1.11 -0.64 14.14
N MET A 19 1.56 0.61 13.97
CA MET A 19 2.57 0.97 12.97
C MET A 19 3.87 0.18 13.19
N CYS A 20 4.36 0.07 14.41
CA CYS A 20 5.55 -0.73 14.73
C CYS A 20 5.37 -2.21 14.34
N LYS A 21 4.19 -2.79 14.59
CA LYS A 21 3.89 -4.17 14.15
C LYS A 21 3.92 -4.31 12.63
N VAL A 22 3.33 -3.35 11.92
CA VAL A 22 3.35 -3.32 10.46
C VAL A 22 4.78 -3.25 9.94
N TRP A 23 5.60 -2.36 10.45
CA TRP A 23 7.00 -2.20 10.03
C TRP A 23 7.84 -3.44 10.33
N ALA A 24 7.66 -4.03 11.52
CA ALA A 24 8.29 -5.32 11.84
C ALA A 24 7.88 -6.43 10.87
N SER A 25 6.63 -6.43 10.40
CA SER A 25 6.14 -7.44 9.45
C SER A 25 6.78 -7.35 8.07
N ILE A 26 7.30 -6.19 7.68
CA ILE A 26 8.05 -5.98 6.42
C ILE A 26 9.56 -6.05 6.60
N GLY A 27 10.03 -6.41 7.81
CA GLY A 27 11.45 -6.66 8.09
C GLY A 27 12.22 -5.46 8.64
N GLU A 28 11.53 -4.35 8.97
CA GLU A 28 12.16 -3.20 9.59
C GLU A 28 12.39 -3.46 11.10
N ASP A 29 13.57 -3.04 11.59
CA ASP A 29 13.92 -3.15 13.01
C ASP A 29 13.29 -1.97 13.78
N VAL A 30 12.16 -2.24 14.43
CA VAL A 30 11.41 -1.24 15.18
C VAL A 30 11.28 -1.63 16.65
N ASN A 31 11.50 -0.66 17.51
CA ASN A 31 11.35 -0.85 18.95
C ASN A 31 9.97 -0.34 19.40
N ALA A 32 9.00 -1.25 19.47
CA ALA A 32 7.64 -0.94 19.94
C ALA A 32 7.59 -0.49 21.42
N ASP A 33 8.59 -0.84 22.22
CA ASP A 33 8.65 -0.46 23.65
C ASP A 33 8.92 1.06 23.83
N LEU A 34 9.46 1.72 22.81
CA LEU A 34 9.65 3.17 22.81
C LEU A 34 8.34 3.94 22.93
N VAL A 35 7.21 3.32 22.62
CA VAL A 35 5.89 3.96 22.74
C VAL A 35 5.65 4.52 24.14
N ASN A 36 6.08 3.81 25.17
CA ASN A 36 5.91 4.24 26.57
C ASN A 36 6.81 5.41 26.97
N THR A 37 7.87 5.65 26.22
CA THR A 37 8.82 6.75 26.45
C THR A 37 8.48 7.97 25.57
N LEU A 38 8.00 7.73 24.36
CA LEU A 38 7.70 8.78 23.37
C LEU A 38 6.32 9.44 23.61
N PHE A 39 5.37 8.68 24.15
CA PHE A 39 4.04 9.20 24.45
C PHE A 39 3.90 9.46 25.96
N ASP A 40 4.48 10.58 26.40
CA ASP A 40 4.20 11.16 27.71
C ASP A 40 2.92 11.98 27.63
N ASP A 41 1.82 11.38 28.06
CA ASP A 41 0.50 12.02 28.08
C ASP A 41 0.28 12.88 29.34
N THR A 42 1.20 12.84 30.32
CA THR A 42 1.11 13.58 31.58
C THR A 42 0.91 15.08 31.35
N TYR A 43 1.60 15.61 30.35
CA TYR A 43 1.49 17.03 30.02
C TYR A 43 0.12 17.37 29.40
N VAL A 44 -0.44 16.47 28.61
CA VAL A 44 -1.73 16.67 27.94
C VAL A 44 -2.89 16.49 28.92
N GLN A 45 -2.78 15.54 29.85
CA GLN A 45 -3.80 15.30 30.87
C GLN A 45 -3.90 16.47 31.88
N ASN A 46 -2.83 17.20 32.09
CA ASN A 46 -2.80 18.37 33.01
C ASN A 46 -3.31 19.67 32.38
N ILE A 47 -3.65 19.68 31.11
CA ILE A 47 -4.21 20.85 30.45
C ILE A 47 -5.73 20.87 30.71
N SER A 48 -6.14 21.46 31.84
CA SER A 48 -7.55 21.75 32.10
C SER A 48 -7.93 23.08 31.39
N GLY A 49 -8.72 23.00 30.34
CA GLY A 49 -9.26 24.13 29.63
C GLY A 49 -10.43 23.72 28.75
N ASP A 50 -11.45 24.55 28.68
CA ASP A 50 -12.55 24.40 27.73
C ASP A 50 -12.00 24.56 26.30
N PHE A 51 -11.68 23.45 25.67
CA PHE A 51 -11.41 23.45 24.24
C PHE A 51 -12.73 23.15 23.55
N SER A 52 -13.41 24.19 23.07
CA SER A 52 -14.49 23.97 22.14
C SER A 52 -13.94 23.19 20.94
N SER A 53 -14.53 22.05 20.67
CA SER A 53 -14.24 21.26 19.46
C SER A 53 -14.51 22.15 18.25
N THR A 54 -13.49 22.81 17.75
CA THR A 54 -13.51 23.25 16.37
C THR A 54 -13.54 21.95 15.60
N GLU A 55 -14.63 21.70 14.89
CA GLU A 55 -14.73 20.54 14.03
C GLU A 55 -13.42 20.46 13.24
N VAL A 56 -12.65 19.39 13.48
CA VAL A 56 -11.56 19.04 12.60
C VAL A 56 -12.24 18.89 11.26
N SER A 57 -12.03 19.86 10.38
CA SER A 57 -12.52 19.75 9.02
C SER A 57 -12.06 18.38 8.55
N ASN A 58 -13.03 17.52 8.23
CA ASN A 58 -12.74 16.26 7.57
C ASN A 58 -11.71 16.59 6.50
N THR A 59 -10.48 16.15 6.70
CA THR A 59 -9.53 16.09 5.59
C THR A 59 -10.23 15.18 4.59
N GLU A 60 -10.80 15.80 3.54
CA GLU A 60 -11.44 15.03 2.48
C GLU A 60 -10.37 14.04 2.03
N THR A 61 -10.62 12.77 2.30
CA THR A 61 -9.72 11.70 1.84
C THR A 61 -9.63 11.84 0.34
N VAL A 62 -8.45 12.14 -0.17
CA VAL A 62 -8.23 12.30 -1.60
C VAL A 62 -8.63 11.00 -2.28
N LYS A 63 -9.53 11.08 -3.25
CA LYS A 63 -10.04 9.95 -3.99
C LYS A 63 -9.42 9.91 -5.38
N VAL A 64 -9.23 8.73 -5.91
CA VAL A 64 -8.81 8.54 -7.30
C VAL A 64 -9.92 9.00 -8.23
N THR A 65 -9.63 9.99 -9.06
CA THR A 65 -10.50 10.51 -10.13
C THR A 65 -9.74 10.47 -11.45
N GLU A 66 -10.45 10.63 -12.55
CA GLU A 66 -9.78 10.70 -13.87
C GLU A 66 -8.81 11.90 -13.94
N ASP A 67 -9.18 13.02 -13.28
CA ASP A 67 -8.39 14.26 -13.35
C ASP A 67 -7.07 14.18 -12.55
N ASN A 68 -7.00 13.36 -11.49
CA ASN A 68 -5.81 13.27 -10.65
C ASN A 68 -4.92 12.04 -10.92
N LYS A 69 -5.31 11.16 -11.83
CA LYS A 69 -4.53 9.96 -12.18
C LYS A 69 -3.11 10.28 -12.61
N GLN A 70 -2.92 11.34 -13.39
CA GLN A 70 -1.58 11.73 -13.83
C GLN A 70 -0.76 12.25 -12.64
N THR A 71 -1.33 13.09 -11.80
CA THR A 71 -0.68 13.56 -10.57
C THR A 71 -0.29 12.39 -9.68
N ILE A 72 -1.17 11.41 -9.50
CA ILE A 72 -0.88 10.18 -8.74
C ILE A 72 0.33 9.45 -9.33
N ALA A 73 0.37 9.28 -10.66
CA ALA A 73 1.47 8.59 -11.33
C ALA A 73 2.82 9.30 -11.14
N GLU A 74 2.81 10.63 -11.13
CA GLU A 74 4.00 11.48 -11.00
C GLU A 74 4.42 11.70 -9.53
N THR A 75 3.52 11.44 -8.56
CA THR A 75 3.81 11.60 -7.13
C THR A 75 4.75 10.49 -6.65
N GLU A 76 5.78 10.88 -5.92
CA GLU A 76 6.70 9.94 -5.29
C GLU A 76 5.99 9.14 -4.17
N ALA A 77 6.32 7.86 -4.08
CA ALA A 77 5.74 7.00 -3.05
C ALA A 77 6.30 7.36 -1.67
N LEU A 78 5.40 7.56 -0.70
CA LEU A 78 5.78 7.70 0.71
C LEU A 78 6.35 6.39 1.24
N LEU A 79 5.73 5.28 0.86
CA LEU A 79 6.12 3.92 1.23
C LEU A 79 5.72 2.99 0.09
N GLY A 80 6.51 1.96 -0.13
CA GLY A 80 6.17 0.95 -1.15
C GLY A 80 6.99 -0.31 -1.00
N GLY A 81 6.51 -1.36 -1.63
CA GLY A 81 7.18 -2.65 -1.65
C GLY A 81 6.62 -3.57 -2.73
N SER A 82 7.32 -4.66 -2.96
CA SER A 82 6.92 -5.69 -3.91
C SER A 82 6.25 -6.85 -3.18
N ALA A 83 5.00 -7.12 -3.56
CA ALA A 83 4.30 -8.33 -3.12
C ALA A 83 4.70 -9.50 -4.03
N SER A 84 5.35 -10.49 -3.45
CA SER A 84 5.73 -11.72 -4.17
C SER A 84 4.51 -12.65 -4.31
N VAL A 85 3.57 -12.25 -5.15
CA VAL A 85 2.33 -12.98 -5.39
C VAL A 85 2.46 -13.75 -6.69
N THR A 86 2.28 -15.07 -6.61
CA THR A 86 2.37 -15.96 -7.78
C THR A 86 1.00 -16.17 -8.42
N PHE A 87 0.99 -16.20 -9.75
CA PHE A 87 -0.21 -16.40 -10.55
C PHE A 87 -0.10 -17.68 -11.38
N VAL A 88 -1.22 -18.33 -11.64
CA VAL A 88 -1.30 -19.40 -12.62
C VAL A 88 -0.83 -18.86 -13.98
N LYS A 89 -0.02 -19.64 -14.70
CA LYS A 89 0.57 -19.20 -15.97
C LYS A 89 -0.48 -18.62 -16.92
N ASN A 90 -0.17 -17.47 -17.50
CA ASN A 90 -1.03 -16.73 -18.44
C ASN A 90 -2.41 -16.35 -17.89
N THR A 91 -2.58 -16.27 -16.58
CA THR A 91 -3.82 -15.85 -15.94
C THR A 91 -3.55 -14.81 -14.86
N ALA A 92 -4.64 -14.21 -14.35
CA ALA A 92 -4.65 -13.35 -13.19
C ALA A 92 -5.19 -14.05 -11.93
N LYS A 93 -5.24 -15.38 -11.90
CA LYS A 93 -5.63 -16.15 -10.71
C LYS A 93 -4.40 -16.44 -9.86
N PHE A 94 -4.48 -16.25 -8.56
CA PHE A 94 -3.43 -16.69 -7.64
C PHE A 94 -3.20 -18.19 -7.78
N SER A 95 -1.94 -18.61 -7.85
CA SER A 95 -1.58 -20.03 -7.86
C SER A 95 -1.68 -20.65 -6.47
N ASP A 96 -1.38 -19.87 -5.44
CA ASP A 96 -1.55 -20.20 -4.04
C ASP A 96 -2.20 -18.99 -3.33
N SER A 97 -3.48 -19.14 -3.01
CA SER A 97 -4.24 -18.08 -2.37
C SER A 97 -3.85 -17.86 -0.89
N VAL A 98 -3.30 -18.87 -0.22
CA VAL A 98 -2.88 -18.74 1.19
C VAL A 98 -1.62 -17.90 1.27
N SER A 99 -0.60 -18.22 0.46
CA SER A 99 0.63 -17.43 0.39
C SER A 99 0.36 -16.01 -0.11
N ALA A 100 -0.49 -15.86 -1.14
CA ALA A 100 -0.88 -14.55 -1.64
C ALA A 100 -1.55 -13.70 -0.55
N SER A 101 -2.46 -14.30 0.24
CA SER A 101 -3.12 -13.60 1.33
C SER A 101 -2.12 -13.16 2.42
N ALA A 102 -1.18 -14.01 2.78
CA ALA A 102 -0.17 -13.67 3.78
C ALA A 102 0.70 -12.48 3.36
N GLU A 103 1.10 -12.43 2.07
CA GLU A 103 1.86 -11.30 1.54
C GLU A 103 1.02 -10.03 1.43
N LEU A 104 -0.20 -10.11 0.90
CA LEU A 104 -1.03 -8.94 0.68
C LEU A 104 -1.58 -8.33 1.97
N ASN A 105 -1.80 -9.14 3.01
CA ASN A 105 -2.29 -8.64 4.30
C ASN A 105 -1.32 -7.64 4.95
N LYS A 106 -0.01 -7.77 4.73
CA LYS A 106 0.98 -6.79 5.20
C LYS A 106 0.68 -5.40 4.65
N PHE A 107 0.38 -5.30 3.36
CA PHE A 107 0.04 -4.02 2.71
C PHE A 107 -1.37 -3.54 3.09
N ILE A 108 -2.31 -4.43 3.35
CA ILE A 108 -3.64 -4.07 3.84
C ILE A 108 -3.55 -3.45 5.23
N ASP A 109 -2.71 -3.98 6.12
CA ASP A 109 -2.51 -3.42 7.44
C ASP A 109 -1.89 -2.00 7.35
N ILE A 110 -0.92 -1.80 6.45
CA ILE A 110 -0.37 -0.47 6.14
C ILE A 110 -1.47 0.45 5.61
N ALA A 111 -2.30 -0.03 4.66
CA ALA A 111 -3.39 0.75 4.07
C ALA A 111 -4.42 1.24 5.09
N LYS A 112 -4.66 0.46 6.13
CA LYS A 112 -5.57 0.82 7.24
C LYS A 112 -4.97 1.88 8.15
N VAL A 113 -3.65 1.85 8.34
CA VAL A 113 -2.93 2.87 9.14
C VAL A 113 -2.79 4.17 8.36
N LEU A 114 -2.46 4.10 7.07
CA LEU A 114 -2.33 5.24 6.17
C LEU A 114 -3.67 5.57 5.48
N ASP A 115 -4.69 5.88 6.26
CA ASP A 115 -6.07 6.03 5.77
C ASP A 115 -6.23 7.12 4.69
N GLY A 116 -5.45 8.20 4.75
CA GLY A 116 -5.46 9.29 3.76
C GLY A 116 -4.65 9.02 2.49
N ALA A 117 -3.87 7.93 2.40
CA ALA A 117 -3.01 7.67 1.25
C ALA A 117 -3.75 7.01 0.09
N ILE A 118 -3.39 7.39 -1.12
CA ILE A 118 -3.74 6.65 -2.35
C ILE A 118 -2.82 5.44 -2.46
N ILE A 119 -3.38 4.32 -2.89
CA ILE A 119 -2.68 3.06 -3.06
C ILE A 119 -2.52 2.80 -4.55
N GLU A 120 -1.28 2.76 -5.03
CA GLU A 120 -0.99 2.34 -6.39
C GLU A 120 -0.57 0.88 -6.38
N ILE A 121 -1.22 0.07 -7.21
CA ILE A 121 -0.92 -1.35 -7.40
C ILE A 121 -0.44 -1.53 -8.84
N ALA A 122 0.86 -1.81 -9.01
CA ALA A 122 1.50 -1.95 -10.31
C ALA A 122 1.85 -3.41 -10.60
N GLY A 123 1.22 -3.99 -11.62
CA GLY A 123 1.54 -5.33 -12.09
C GLY A 123 2.70 -5.32 -13.06
N ASN A 124 3.60 -6.30 -12.91
CA ASN A 124 4.77 -6.50 -13.78
C ASN A 124 4.81 -7.94 -14.30
N THR A 125 5.37 -8.11 -15.49
CA THR A 125 5.63 -9.41 -16.11
C THR A 125 7.10 -9.52 -16.52
N ASP A 126 7.53 -10.73 -16.80
CA ASP A 126 8.75 -10.97 -17.55
C ASP A 126 8.48 -10.77 -19.07
N PRO A 127 9.48 -10.37 -19.86
CA PRO A 127 9.33 -10.28 -21.31
C PRO A 127 9.13 -11.69 -21.90
N ASN A 128 8.20 -11.79 -22.83
CA ASN A 128 8.08 -12.98 -23.65
C ASN A 128 8.96 -12.81 -24.90
N PRO A 129 9.97 -13.65 -25.15
CA PRO A 129 10.85 -13.52 -26.31
C PRO A 129 10.13 -13.60 -27.66
N ASN A 130 8.88 -14.09 -27.67
CA ASN A 130 8.02 -14.16 -28.85
C ASN A 130 6.91 -13.08 -28.81
N SER A 131 7.04 -12.07 -27.96
CA SER A 131 5.98 -11.09 -27.76
C SER A 131 5.95 -10.04 -28.86
N ASP A 132 4.75 -9.51 -29.05
CA ASP A 132 4.43 -8.29 -29.76
C ASP A 132 5.42 -7.17 -29.43
N PRO A 133 5.99 -6.45 -30.42
CA PRO A 133 6.88 -5.31 -30.18
C PRO A 133 6.32 -4.23 -29.26
N LEU A 134 5.00 -4.15 -29.11
CA LEU A 134 4.32 -3.21 -28.23
C LEU A 134 4.04 -3.76 -26.83
N ASP A 135 4.38 -5.01 -26.58
CA ASP A 135 4.15 -5.71 -25.29
C ASP A 135 2.69 -5.61 -24.77
N GLU A 136 1.73 -5.47 -25.66
CA GLU A 136 0.33 -5.24 -25.30
C GLU A 136 -0.28 -6.40 -24.52
N TYR A 137 0.08 -7.61 -24.86
CA TYR A 137 -0.37 -8.80 -24.11
C TYR A 137 0.10 -8.75 -22.65
N ASN A 138 1.37 -8.45 -22.41
CA ASN A 138 1.92 -8.37 -21.06
C ASN A 138 1.37 -7.17 -20.28
N LYS A 139 1.15 -6.03 -20.93
CA LYS A 139 0.47 -4.88 -20.31
C LYS A 139 -0.94 -5.26 -19.85
N LYS A 140 -1.72 -5.91 -20.71
CA LYS A 140 -3.05 -6.37 -20.36
C LYS A 140 -3.03 -7.41 -19.23
N LEU A 141 -2.14 -8.38 -19.30
CA LEU A 141 -2.01 -9.42 -18.27
C LEU A 141 -1.58 -8.83 -16.93
N SER A 142 -0.59 -7.93 -16.93
CA SER A 142 -0.12 -7.27 -15.71
C SER A 142 -1.20 -6.39 -15.09
N LEU A 143 -1.98 -5.67 -15.90
CA LEU A 143 -3.14 -4.89 -15.42
C LEU A 143 -4.18 -5.80 -14.78
N GLN A 144 -4.54 -6.92 -15.42
CA GLN A 144 -5.51 -7.88 -14.85
C GLN A 144 -5.03 -8.47 -13.52
N ARG A 145 -3.72 -8.68 -13.34
CA ARG A 145 -3.13 -9.13 -12.09
C ARG A 145 -3.22 -8.05 -11.01
N ALA A 146 -2.92 -6.80 -11.36
CA ALA A 146 -3.09 -5.66 -10.46
C ALA A 146 -4.57 -5.49 -10.04
N GLU A 147 -5.52 -5.67 -10.96
CA GLU A 147 -6.95 -5.67 -10.65
C GLU A 147 -7.35 -6.80 -9.70
N THR A 148 -6.76 -7.99 -9.83
CA THR A 148 -7.00 -9.10 -8.89
C THR A 148 -6.54 -8.73 -7.48
N VAL A 149 -5.37 -8.11 -7.35
CA VAL A 149 -4.86 -7.62 -6.07
C VAL A 149 -5.75 -6.49 -5.53
N LYS A 150 -6.15 -5.52 -6.37
CA LYS A 150 -7.13 -4.48 -5.99
C LYS A 150 -8.41 -5.08 -5.41
N ASN A 151 -8.98 -6.08 -6.08
CA ASN A 151 -10.20 -6.73 -5.59
C ASN A 151 -9.98 -7.39 -4.24
N TYR A 152 -8.81 -7.98 -4.01
CA TYR A 152 -8.45 -8.53 -2.70
C TYR A 152 -8.41 -7.44 -1.62
N PHE A 153 -7.83 -6.27 -1.90
CA PHE A 153 -7.83 -5.13 -0.98
C PHE A 153 -9.25 -4.65 -0.66
N ILE A 154 -10.11 -4.51 -1.69
CA ILE A 154 -11.51 -4.11 -1.50
C ILE A 154 -12.27 -5.11 -0.61
N MET A 155 -12.09 -6.41 -0.85
CA MET A 155 -12.71 -7.46 -0.03
C MET A 155 -12.25 -7.42 1.44
N ASN A 156 -11.09 -6.85 1.72
CA ASN A 156 -10.53 -6.67 3.07
C ASN A 156 -10.78 -5.27 3.65
N GLY A 157 -11.71 -4.52 3.05
CA GLY A 157 -12.25 -3.27 3.60
C GLY A 157 -11.53 -2.00 3.15
N ILE A 158 -10.63 -2.06 2.17
CA ILE A 158 -10.01 -0.86 1.60
C ILE A 158 -10.93 -0.25 0.54
N PRO A 159 -11.29 1.05 0.63
CA PRO A 159 -12.14 1.71 -0.33
C PRO A 159 -11.58 1.69 -1.76
N ALA A 160 -12.42 1.37 -2.73
CA ALA A 160 -12.03 1.25 -4.14
C ALA A 160 -11.51 2.56 -4.74
N ASP A 161 -12.02 3.68 -4.25
CA ASP A 161 -11.65 5.04 -4.66
C ASP A 161 -10.31 5.53 -4.11
N ARG A 162 -9.67 4.75 -3.26
CA ARG A 162 -8.28 4.94 -2.82
C ARG A 162 -7.27 4.15 -3.66
N ILE A 163 -7.70 3.30 -4.60
CA ILE A 163 -6.81 2.36 -5.28
C ILE A 163 -6.74 2.66 -6.77
N VAL A 164 -5.54 2.94 -7.26
CA VAL A 164 -5.22 2.97 -8.69
C VAL A 164 -4.45 1.72 -9.10
N VAL A 165 -4.69 1.23 -10.30
CA VAL A 165 -3.98 0.06 -10.85
C VAL A 165 -3.22 0.44 -12.12
N VAL A 166 -2.02 -0.12 -12.25
CA VAL A 166 -1.14 0.11 -13.40
C VAL A 166 -0.66 -1.24 -13.94
N GLY A 167 -0.69 -1.41 -15.24
CA GLY A 167 -0.11 -2.56 -15.92
C GLY A 167 1.17 -2.16 -16.67
N ASN A 168 2.33 -2.47 -16.09
CA ASN A 168 3.63 -2.12 -16.66
C ASN A 168 4.07 -3.08 -17.79
N GLY A 169 3.40 -4.24 -17.94
CA GLY A 169 3.92 -5.27 -18.80
C GLY A 169 5.33 -5.69 -18.38
N SER A 170 6.24 -5.80 -19.33
CA SER A 170 7.65 -6.15 -19.09
C SER A 170 8.60 -4.95 -19.04
N SER A 171 8.08 -3.72 -18.95
CA SER A 171 8.89 -2.51 -19.06
C SER A 171 9.70 -2.17 -17.81
N ASN A 172 9.37 -2.75 -16.65
CA ASN A 172 10.00 -2.44 -15.36
C ASN A 172 10.69 -3.66 -14.72
N PRO A 173 11.71 -4.26 -15.35
CA PRO A 173 12.45 -5.35 -14.74
C PRO A 173 13.30 -4.84 -13.58
N ILE A 174 13.36 -5.61 -12.48
CA ILE A 174 14.26 -5.34 -11.34
C ILE A 174 15.58 -6.13 -11.45
N VAL A 175 15.59 -7.16 -12.26
CA VAL A 175 16.78 -7.96 -12.61
C VAL A 175 16.74 -8.31 -14.10
N GLU A 176 17.88 -8.71 -14.66
CA GLU A 176 17.95 -9.22 -16.05
C GLU A 176 17.10 -10.46 -16.23
N ASN A 177 16.50 -10.65 -17.42
CA ASN A 177 15.62 -11.79 -17.70
C ASN A 177 16.39 -13.00 -18.29
N ASP A 178 17.56 -13.28 -17.76
CA ASP A 178 18.50 -14.31 -18.26
C ASP A 178 18.24 -15.71 -17.69
N THR A 179 17.73 -15.80 -16.44
CA THR A 179 17.37 -17.06 -15.78
C THR A 179 15.88 -17.14 -15.47
N GLU A 180 15.36 -18.34 -15.15
CA GLU A 180 13.97 -18.48 -14.73
C GLU A 180 13.72 -17.87 -13.35
N GLU A 181 14.71 -17.92 -12.47
CA GLU A 181 14.68 -17.27 -11.16
C GLU A 181 14.54 -15.75 -11.31
N HIS A 182 15.34 -15.14 -12.18
CA HIS A 182 15.26 -13.71 -12.47
C HIS A 182 13.93 -13.33 -13.12
N ARG A 183 13.44 -14.12 -14.07
CA ARG A 183 12.10 -13.91 -14.64
C ARG A 183 11.00 -14.02 -13.59
N ALA A 184 11.13 -14.96 -12.65
CA ALA A 184 10.18 -15.09 -11.55
C ALA A 184 10.17 -13.85 -10.64
N MET A 185 11.32 -13.24 -10.37
CA MET A 185 11.42 -11.97 -9.62
C MET A 185 10.77 -10.80 -10.37
N ASN A 186 10.86 -10.79 -11.69
CA ASN A 186 10.22 -9.76 -12.50
C ASN A 186 8.69 -9.93 -12.61
N ARG A 187 8.16 -11.14 -12.45
CA ARG A 187 6.71 -11.43 -12.37
C ARG A 187 6.18 -11.10 -10.98
N ARG A 188 6.03 -9.83 -10.66
CA ARG A 188 5.66 -9.31 -9.35
C ARG A 188 4.53 -8.30 -9.42
N THR A 189 3.97 -8.00 -8.28
CA THR A 189 3.07 -6.85 -8.09
C THR A 189 3.68 -5.92 -7.07
N ASP A 190 3.86 -4.66 -7.44
CA ASP A 190 4.34 -3.63 -6.54
C ASP A 190 3.14 -2.90 -5.93
N VAL A 191 3.22 -2.58 -4.64
CA VAL A 191 2.21 -1.79 -3.93
C VAL A 191 2.91 -0.58 -3.35
N SER A 192 2.41 0.61 -3.65
CA SER A 192 2.93 1.86 -3.12
C SER A 192 1.83 2.73 -2.55
N PHE A 193 2.19 3.54 -1.56
CA PHE A 193 1.32 4.49 -0.88
C PHE A 193 1.78 5.90 -1.21
N LYS A 194 0.87 6.75 -1.69
CA LYS A 194 1.15 8.11 -2.15
C LYS A 194 0.23 9.09 -1.43
N ILE A 195 0.78 10.22 -1.01
CA ILE A 195 0.01 11.33 -0.48
C ILE A 195 -0.01 12.41 -1.55
N ILE A 196 -1.20 12.88 -1.88
CA ILE A 196 -1.42 13.96 -2.83
C ILE A 196 -1.92 15.15 -2.02
N GLU A 197 -1.26 16.29 -2.18
CA GLU A 197 -1.66 17.57 -1.58
C GLU A 197 -2.76 18.26 -2.42
#